data_2a559e1cec2f077282d5b34d1ee1605a
#
_entry.id   2a559e1cec2f077282d5b34d1ee1605a
#
_cell.length_a   1.000
_cell.length_b   1.000
_cell.length_c   1.000
_cell.angle_alpha   90.00
_cell.angle_beta   90.00
_cell.angle_gamma   90.00
#
_symmetry.space_group_name_H-M   'P 1'
#
loop_
_entity.id
_entity.type
_entity.pdbx_description
1 polymer ?
#
loop_
_entity_poly.entity_id
_entity_poly.type
_entity_poly.pdbx_seq_one_letter_code
_entity_poly.pdbx_strand_id
1 'polypeptide(L)'
;MAADDVCRTEGFVEKRIRDMPDDDTIMELSDLFKLFGDSTRLRILLALKDGGMCVDTLSSVVGVSVSAVSHQLKSLKTANLVRSRRDGKWVHYELCDEHVEALLSIAMEHLREGPE
;
A
#
# COMPACT_ATOMS: atom_id res chain seq x y z
N MET A 1 -23.75 -25.75 -10.80
CA MET A 1 -22.53 -26.61 -10.89
C MET A 1 -21.74 -26.49 -9.60
N ALA A 2 -21.32 -27.60 -9.03
CA ALA A 2 -20.50 -27.60 -7.83
C ALA A 2 -19.09 -27.10 -8.15
N ALA A 3 -18.42 -26.47 -7.16
CA ALA A 3 -17.06 -25.98 -7.31
C ALA A 3 -16.08 -27.06 -7.77
N ASP A 4 -16.24 -28.28 -7.25
CA ASP A 4 -15.38 -29.42 -7.62
C ASP A 4 -15.49 -29.77 -9.11
N ASP A 5 -16.69 -29.66 -9.69
CA ASP A 5 -16.89 -29.93 -11.12
C ASP A 5 -16.17 -28.90 -11.98
N VAL A 6 -16.19 -27.63 -11.57
CA VAL A 6 -15.46 -26.57 -12.27
C VAL A 6 -13.96 -26.81 -12.21
N CYS A 7 -13.44 -27.18 -11.05
CA CYS A 7 -12.01 -27.46 -10.85
C CYS A 7 -11.51 -28.66 -11.66
N ARG A 8 -12.42 -29.60 -12.00
CA ARG A 8 -12.07 -30.81 -12.77
C ARG A 8 -12.22 -30.62 -14.27
N THR A 9 -12.72 -29.46 -14.73
CA THR A 9 -12.83 -29.18 -16.15
C THR A 9 -11.45 -29.23 -16.79
N GLU A 10 -11.34 -29.96 -17.90
CA GLU A 10 -10.09 -30.10 -18.64
C GLU A 10 -9.55 -28.72 -19.04
N GLY A 11 -8.27 -28.51 -18.80
CA GLY A 11 -7.59 -27.26 -19.14
C GLY A 11 -7.75 -26.13 -18.10
N PHE A 12 -8.57 -26.33 -17.06
CA PHE A 12 -8.79 -25.32 -16.03
C PHE A 12 -7.50 -24.97 -15.27
N VAL A 13 -6.81 -26.01 -14.79
CA VAL A 13 -5.57 -25.83 -14.00
C VAL A 13 -4.49 -25.17 -14.86
N GLU A 14 -4.32 -25.67 -16.07
CA GLU A 14 -3.31 -25.16 -17.01
C GLU A 14 -3.55 -23.70 -17.33
N LYS A 15 -4.80 -23.30 -17.54
CA LYS A 15 -5.16 -21.90 -17.79
C LYS A 15 -4.83 -21.01 -16.59
N ARG A 16 -5.17 -21.47 -15.37
CA ARG A 16 -4.88 -20.71 -14.16
C ARG A 16 -3.37 -20.54 -13.95
N ILE A 17 -2.59 -21.57 -14.25
CA ILE A 17 -1.13 -21.47 -14.17
C ILE A 17 -0.58 -20.45 -15.18
N ARG A 18 -1.09 -20.50 -16.43
CA ARG A 18 -0.66 -19.54 -17.45
C ARG A 18 -1.00 -18.09 -17.09
N ASP A 19 -2.15 -17.89 -16.45
CA ASP A 19 -2.63 -16.56 -16.08
C ASP A 19 -1.95 -16.01 -14.82
N MET A 20 -1.20 -16.86 -14.09
CA MET A 20 -0.45 -16.43 -12.92
C MET A 20 0.71 -15.52 -13.34
N PRO A 21 0.91 -14.38 -12.66
CA PRO A 21 2.09 -13.56 -12.92
C PRO A 21 3.37 -14.35 -12.69
N ASP A 22 4.45 -13.92 -13.32
CA ASP A 22 5.74 -14.57 -13.12
C ASP A 22 6.25 -14.39 -11.68
N ASP A 23 7.29 -15.15 -11.32
CA ASP A 23 7.82 -15.15 -9.96
C ASP A 23 8.36 -13.79 -9.54
N ASP A 24 9.00 -13.08 -10.46
CA ASP A 24 9.55 -11.74 -10.16
C ASP A 24 8.42 -10.75 -9.84
N THR A 25 7.34 -10.79 -10.60
CA THR A 25 6.16 -9.96 -10.34
C THR A 25 5.51 -10.31 -9.00
N ILE A 26 5.40 -11.60 -8.70
CA ILE A 26 4.86 -12.07 -7.41
C ILE A 26 5.70 -11.53 -6.26
N MET A 27 7.04 -11.59 -6.38
CA MET A 27 7.94 -11.09 -5.34
C MET A 27 7.80 -9.58 -5.15
N GLU A 28 7.73 -8.81 -6.24
CA GLU A 28 7.52 -7.37 -6.17
C GLU A 28 6.20 -7.02 -5.50
N LEU A 29 5.15 -7.73 -5.87
CA LEU A 29 3.81 -7.52 -5.29
C LEU A 29 3.80 -7.89 -3.80
N SER A 30 4.45 -8.98 -3.44
CA SER A 30 4.58 -9.42 -2.05
C SER A 30 5.32 -8.37 -1.20
N ASP A 31 6.42 -7.82 -1.72
CA ASP A 31 7.19 -6.78 -1.04
C ASP A 31 6.35 -5.50 -0.85
N LEU A 32 5.55 -5.15 -1.84
CA LEU A 32 4.63 -4.02 -1.75
C LEU A 32 3.65 -4.21 -0.58
N PHE A 33 3.00 -5.36 -0.50
CA PHE A 33 2.04 -5.63 0.56
C PHE A 33 2.67 -5.70 1.95
N LYS A 34 3.94 -6.11 2.05
CA LYS A 34 4.68 -6.06 3.32
C LYS A 34 4.80 -4.64 3.85
N LEU A 35 4.98 -3.66 2.96
CA LEU A 35 5.05 -2.27 3.36
C LEU A 35 3.71 -1.80 3.95
N PHE A 36 2.60 -2.20 3.37
CA PHE A 36 1.27 -1.91 3.90
C PHE A 36 0.97 -2.68 5.19
N GLY A 37 1.67 -3.78 5.44
CA GLY A 37 1.43 -4.64 6.59
C GLY A 37 2.08 -4.18 7.89
N ASP A 38 2.88 -3.11 7.87
CA ASP A 38 3.48 -2.55 9.09
C ASP A 38 2.60 -1.42 9.62
N SER A 39 2.25 -1.46 10.90
CA SER A 39 1.29 -0.51 11.47
C SER A 39 1.78 0.93 11.43
N THR A 40 3.06 1.18 11.66
CA THR A 40 3.61 2.54 11.60
C THR A 40 3.59 3.10 10.18
N ARG A 41 4.02 2.31 9.21
CA ARG A 41 3.98 2.70 7.80
C ARG A 41 2.54 2.92 7.34
N LEU A 42 1.63 2.06 7.77
CA LEU A 42 0.22 2.20 7.43
C LEU A 42 -0.38 3.50 7.97
N ARG A 43 -0.03 3.86 9.21
CA ARG A 43 -0.48 5.14 9.79
C ARG A 43 0.03 6.33 9.00
N ILE A 44 1.28 6.28 8.54
CA ILE A 44 1.87 7.33 7.72
C ILE A 44 1.10 7.46 6.41
N LEU A 45 0.86 6.35 5.73
CA LEU A 45 0.13 6.34 4.45
C LEU A 45 -1.30 6.88 4.63
N LEU A 46 -1.99 6.44 5.67
CA LEU A 46 -3.34 6.91 5.96
C LEU A 46 -3.37 8.40 6.31
N ALA A 47 -2.35 8.90 7.02
CA ALA A 47 -2.25 10.32 7.33
C ALA A 47 -2.09 11.17 6.07
N LEU A 48 -1.42 10.64 5.06
CA LEU A 48 -1.18 11.33 3.79
C LEU A 48 -2.32 11.18 2.79
N LYS A 49 -3.30 10.35 3.08
CA LYS A 49 -4.38 10.02 2.16
C LYS A 49 -5.17 11.25 1.70
N ASP A 50 -5.43 12.18 2.59
CA ASP A 50 -6.25 13.35 2.31
C ASP A 50 -5.42 14.62 1.99
N GLY A 51 -4.12 14.49 1.88
CA GLY A 51 -3.24 15.61 1.54
C GLY A 51 -1.86 15.44 2.10
N GLY A 52 -0.90 16.12 1.50
CA GLY A 52 0.48 16.07 1.91
C GLY A 52 0.77 16.91 3.15
N MET A 53 1.88 16.59 3.81
CA MET A 53 2.33 17.35 4.97
C MET A 53 3.84 17.18 5.17
N CYS A 54 4.45 18.08 5.93
CA CYS A 54 5.87 17.98 6.28
C CYS A 54 6.09 16.92 7.37
N VAL A 55 7.35 16.54 7.55
CA VAL A 55 7.70 15.45 8.48
C VAL A 55 7.32 15.78 9.94
N ASP A 56 7.45 17.03 10.35
CA ASP A 56 7.10 17.44 11.73
C ASP A 56 5.61 17.27 11.99
N THR A 57 4.78 17.73 11.05
CA THR A 57 3.33 17.57 11.16
C THR A 57 2.95 16.10 11.15
N LEU A 58 3.56 15.34 10.25
CA LEU A 58 3.29 13.90 10.12
C LEU A 58 3.67 13.18 11.42
N SER A 59 4.81 13.51 12.03
CA SER A 59 5.24 12.97 13.32
C SER A 59 4.17 13.21 14.39
N SER A 60 3.62 14.42 14.44
CA SER A 60 2.58 14.76 15.41
C SER A 60 1.29 13.96 15.16
N VAL A 61 0.89 13.83 13.90
CA VAL A 61 -0.34 13.09 13.54
C VAL A 61 -0.21 11.60 13.86
N VAL A 62 0.92 11.02 13.52
CA VAL A 62 1.14 9.57 13.67
C VAL A 62 1.52 9.21 15.11
N GLY A 63 2.09 10.14 15.85
CA GLY A 63 2.46 9.92 17.25
C GLY A 63 3.78 9.19 17.44
N VAL A 64 4.70 9.31 16.49
CA VAL A 64 6.05 8.77 16.60
C VAL A 64 7.07 9.86 16.33
N SER A 65 8.34 9.64 16.67
CA SER A 65 9.38 10.65 16.52
C SER A 65 9.61 11.04 15.06
N VAL A 66 10.11 12.26 14.85
CA VAL A 66 10.52 12.74 13.53
C VAL A 66 11.53 11.79 12.89
N SER A 67 12.47 11.29 13.70
CA SER A 67 13.50 10.35 13.24
C SER A 67 12.88 9.04 12.72
N ALA A 68 11.90 8.50 13.46
CA ALA A 68 11.19 7.27 13.07
C ALA A 68 10.38 7.49 11.79
N VAL A 69 9.66 8.61 11.70
CA VAL A 69 8.89 8.96 10.50
C VAL A 69 9.81 9.10 9.29
N SER A 70 10.91 9.84 9.45
CA SER A 70 11.88 10.06 8.36
C SER A 70 12.44 8.74 7.83
N HIS A 71 12.75 7.81 8.74
CA HIS A 71 13.25 6.49 8.37
C HIS A 71 12.21 5.71 7.56
N GLN A 72 10.96 5.71 8.00
CA GLN A 72 9.89 5.03 7.28
C GLN A 72 9.58 5.69 5.93
N LEU A 73 9.59 7.02 5.88
CA LEU A 73 9.36 7.76 4.63
C LEU A 73 10.40 7.42 3.57
N LYS A 74 11.65 7.20 3.98
CA LYS A 74 12.71 6.80 3.06
C LYS A 74 12.37 5.46 2.39
N SER A 75 11.93 4.49 3.16
CA SER A 75 11.52 3.17 2.64
C SER A 75 10.31 3.29 1.72
N LEU A 76 9.31 4.07 2.11
CA LEU A 76 8.10 4.28 1.33
C LEU A 76 8.40 5.02 0.02
N LYS A 77 9.32 5.98 0.04
CA LYS A 77 9.73 6.71 -1.16
C LYS A 77 10.47 5.80 -2.14
N THR A 78 11.37 4.96 -1.62
CA THR A 78 12.09 3.99 -2.45
C THR A 78 11.12 3.04 -3.15
N ALA A 79 10.03 2.67 -2.49
CA ALA A 79 9.01 1.78 -3.06
C ALA A 79 7.96 2.51 -3.90
N ASN A 80 8.13 3.81 -4.13
CA ASN A 80 7.20 4.65 -4.90
C ASN A 80 5.78 4.70 -4.34
N LEU A 81 5.65 4.65 -3.02
CA LEU A 81 4.37 4.83 -2.34
C LEU A 81 4.15 6.28 -1.92
N VAL A 82 5.22 6.98 -1.61
CA VAL A 82 5.19 8.41 -1.32
C VAL A 82 6.22 9.14 -2.17
N ARG A 83 6.00 10.43 -2.35
CA ARG A 83 6.97 11.31 -3.00
C ARG A 83 7.14 12.57 -2.16
N SER A 84 8.27 13.23 -2.31
CA SER A 84 8.53 14.50 -1.65
C SER A 84 8.42 15.64 -2.65
N ARG A 85 7.92 16.78 -2.19
CA ARG A 85 7.84 17.99 -2.98
C ARG A 85 8.39 19.14 -2.14
N ARG A 86 9.31 19.89 -2.72
CA ARG A 86 9.87 21.06 -2.07
C ARG A 86 8.97 22.27 -2.31
N ASP A 87 8.64 22.95 -1.21
CA ASP A 87 7.85 24.17 -1.23
C ASP A 87 8.59 25.22 -0.40
N GLY A 88 9.41 26.03 -1.08
CA GLY A 88 10.33 26.95 -0.42
C GLY A 88 11.36 26.19 0.41
N LYS A 89 11.45 26.47 1.69
CA LYS A 89 12.35 25.77 2.62
C LYS A 89 11.72 24.52 3.23
N TRP A 90 10.45 24.26 2.95
CA TRP A 90 9.72 23.11 3.50
C TRP A 90 9.72 21.97 2.49
N VAL A 91 9.71 20.74 3.02
CA VAL A 91 9.55 19.54 2.22
C VAL A 91 8.25 18.87 2.64
N HIS A 92 7.34 18.73 1.68
CA HIS A 92 6.07 18.04 1.88
C HIS A 92 6.15 16.63 1.32
N TYR A 93 5.58 15.69 2.05
CA TYR A 93 5.42 14.32 1.58
C TYR A 93 3.97 14.09 1.24
N GLU A 94 3.72 13.36 0.18
CA GLU A 94 2.37 13.04 -0.28
C GLU A 94 2.36 11.63 -0.88
N LEU A 95 1.18 11.04 -1.03
CA LEU A 95 1.05 9.76 -1.71
C LEU A 95 1.48 9.93 -3.16
N CYS A 96 2.12 8.89 -3.70
CA CYS A 96 2.73 8.95 -5.02
C CYS A 96 1.70 9.13 -6.13
N ASP A 97 0.57 8.45 -6.01
CA ASP A 97 -0.49 8.51 -7.01
C ASP A 97 -1.85 8.07 -6.43
N GLU A 98 -2.87 8.15 -7.28
CA GLU A 98 -4.23 7.78 -6.91
C GLU A 98 -4.41 6.27 -6.66
N HIS A 99 -3.52 5.43 -7.19
CA HIS A 99 -3.60 3.99 -6.96
C HIS A 99 -3.31 3.65 -5.49
N VAL A 100 -2.35 4.32 -4.88
CA VAL A 100 -2.02 4.14 -3.47
C VAL A 100 -3.21 4.55 -2.61
N GLU A 101 -3.81 5.71 -2.91
CA GLU A 101 -4.99 6.19 -2.21
C GLU A 101 -6.15 5.21 -2.35
N ALA A 102 -6.37 4.70 -3.56
CA ALA A 102 -7.46 3.75 -3.85
C ALA A 102 -7.29 2.46 -3.06
N LEU A 103 -6.08 1.92 -2.97
CA LEU A 103 -5.80 0.71 -2.19
C LEU A 103 -6.19 0.90 -0.72
N LEU A 104 -5.79 2.02 -0.14
CA LEU A 104 -6.11 2.33 1.26
C LEU A 104 -7.62 2.47 1.46
N SER A 105 -8.30 3.16 0.56
CA SER A 105 -9.74 3.38 0.63
C SER A 105 -10.52 2.08 0.51
N ILE A 106 -10.15 1.24 -0.44
CA ILE A 106 -10.80 -0.06 -0.68
C ILE A 106 -10.62 -0.96 0.54
N ALA A 107 -9.41 -1.03 1.10
CA ALA A 107 -9.15 -1.83 2.29
C ALA A 107 -9.98 -1.36 3.48
N MET A 108 -10.08 -0.05 3.69
CA MET A 108 -10.89 0.53 4.75
C MET A 108 -12.37 0.20 4.58
N GLU A 109 -12.90 0.33 3.37
CA GLU A 109 -14.29 -0.03 3.06
C GLU A 109 -14.57 -1.50 3.37
N HIS A 110 -13.66 -2.37 2.95
CA HIS A 110 -13.79 -3.80 3.20
C HIS A 110 -13.93 -4.11 4.69
N LEU A 111 -13.11 -3.48 5.52
CA LEU A 111 -13.17 -3.69 6.97
C LEU A 111 -14.46 -3.15 7.60
N ARG A 112 -14.95 -2.01 7.09
CA ARG A 112 -16.17 -1.37 7.61
C ARG A 112 -17.45 -2.12 7.25
N GLU A 113 -17.46 -2.86 6.15
CA GLU A 113 -18.61 -3.68 5.74
C GLU A 113 -18.85 -4.82 6.72
N GLY A 114 -17.78 -5.34 7.32
CA GLY A 114 -17.87 -6.45 8.25
C GLY A 114 -18.32 -7.75 7.59
N PRO A 115 -18.49 -8.80 8.38
CA PRO A 115 -18.99 -10.08 7.87
C PRO A 115 -20.48 -9.98 7.52
N GLU A 116 -20.87 -10.61 6.43
CA GLU A 116 -22.28 -10.74 6.03
C GLU A 116 -22.98 -11.82 6.84
#